data_5bd1620a67968463c9713e574a73a2ba
#
_entry.id   5bd1620a67968463c9713e574a73a2ba
#
_cell.length_a   1.000
_cell.length_b   1.000
_cell.length_c   1.000
_cell.angle_alpha   90.00
_cell.angle_beta   90.00
_cell.angle_gamma   90.00
#
_symmetry.space_group_name_H-M   'P 1'
#
loop_
_entity.id
_entity.type
_entity.pdbx_description
1 polymer ?
#
loop_
_entity_poly.entity_id
_entity_poly.type
_entity_poly.pdbx_seq_one_letter_code
_entity_poly.pdbx_strand_id
1 'polypeptide(L)'
;MLSLNLPKYETKICERDGKLQIFDPLRKCHVALTPEEWVRQHFVNFLIESRGFPAALMANEVAITVNGMKRRCDTVVYDRQLQPRVIVEYKAPTVKITDQNRMVVWDMLQGNY
;
A
#
# COMPACT_ATOMS: atom_id res chain seq x y z
N MET A 1 -16.73 -7.41 -3.64
CA MET A 1 -15.67 -6.46 -3.87
C MET A 1 -14.83 -6.88 -5.06
N LEU A 2 -13.90 -6.04 -5.45
CA LEU A 2 -13.07 -6.26 -6.63
C LEU A 2 -12.22 -7.52 -6.54
N SER A 3 -12.11 -8.23 -7.66
CA SER A 3 -11.19 -9.34 -7.79
C SER A 3 -9.83 -8.80 -8.23
N LEU A 4 -8.78 -9.26 -7.58
CA LEU A 4 -7.42 -8.81 -7.83
C LEU A 4 -6.53 -9.99 -8.23
N ASN A 5 -5.46 -9.70 -8.98
CA ASN A 5 -4.41 -10.67 -9.28
C ASN A 5 -3.42 -10.77 -8.13
N LEU A 6 -3.93 -10.79 -6.91
CA LEU A 6 -3.16 -10.93 -5.68
C LEU A 6 -3.78 -12.04 -4.86
N PRO A 7 -3.00 -12.71 -4.00
CA PRO A 7 -3.56 -13.73 -3.14
C PRO A 7 -4.67 -13.17 -2.27
N LYS A 8 -5.74 -13.94 -2.15
CA LYS A 8 -6.83 -13.58 -1.23
C LYS A 8 -6.36 -13.76 0.20
N TYR A 9 -6.84 -12.89 1.08
CA TYR A 9 -6.61 -13.03 2.50
C TYR A 9 -7.86 -12.59 3.26
N GLU A 10 -7.93 -12.95 4.52
CA GLU A 10 -9.08 -12.61 5.35
C GLU A 10 -9.01 -11.13 5.75
N THR A 11 -9.83 -10.31 5.12
CA THR A 11 -9.92 -8.89 5.43
C THR A 11 -10.81 -8.66 6.64
N LYS A 12 -10.52 -7.63 7.43
CA LYS A 12 -11.33 -7.25 8.58
C LYS A 12 -12.14 -6.02 8.22
N ILE A 13 -13.36 -6.26 7.78
CA ILE A 13 -14.27 -5.22 7.33
C ILE A 13 -15.38 -5.06 8.35
N CYS A 14 -15.73 -3.83 8.67
CA CYS A 14 -16.86 -3.52 9.52
C CYS A 14 -17.66 -2.37 8.92
N GLU A 15 -18.87 -2.17 9.45
CA GLU A 15 -19.72 -1.06 9.04
C GLU A 15 -19.88 -0.12 10.24
N ARG A 16 -19.71 1.18 9.99
CA ARG A 16 -19.86 2.20 11.00
C ARG A 16 -20.61 3.37 10.40
N ASP A 17 -21.74 3.74 11.01
CA ASP A 17 -22.57 4.86 10.54
C ASP A 17 -22.95 4.71 9.07
N GLY A 18 -23.28 3.49 8.64
CA GLY A 18 -23.67 3.18 7.27
C GLY A 18 -22.52 3.14 6.27
N LYS A 19 -21.27 3.24 6.74
CA LYS A 19 -20.10 3.24 5.88
C LYS A 19 -19.21 2.04 6.16
N LEU A 20 -18.68 1.44 5.09
CA LEU A 20 -17.76 0.33 5.23
C LEU A 20 -16.36 0.81 5.56
N GLN A 21 -15.70 0.09 6.47
CA GLN A 21 -14.33 0.34 6.87
C GLN A 21 -13.55 -0.96 6.85
N ILE A 22 -12.25 -0.86 6.63
CA ILE A 22 -11.32 -1.99 6.67
C ILE A 22 -10.23 -1.69 7.69
N PHE A 23 -9.80 -2.71 8.43
CA PHE A 23 -8.72 -2.55 9.38
C PHE A 23 -7.38 -2.53 8.66
N ASP A 24 -6.57 -1.50 8.95
CA ASP A 24 -5.21 -1.38 8.43
C ASP A 24 -4.23 -1.75 9.54
N PRO A 25 -3.56 -2.89 9.45
CA PRO A 25 -2.62 -3.30 10.49
C PRO A 25 -1.37 -2.43 10.57
N LEU A 26 -1.02 -1.69 9.51
CA LEU A 26 0.13 -0.79 9.55
C LEU A 26 -0.20 0.51 10.27
N ARG A 27 -1.37 1.09 10.01
CA ARG A 27 -1.85 2.28 10.72
C ARG A 27 -2.54 1.93 12.03
N LYS A 28 -2.80 0.65 12.27
CA LYS A 28 -3.44 0.12 13.49
C LYS A 28 -4.78 0.77 13.78
N CYS A 29 -5.57 0.98 12.75
CA CYS A 29 -6.90 1.57 12.88
C CYS A 29 -7.76 1.17 11.68
N HIS A 30 -9.06 1.41 11.81
CA HIS A 30 -9.99 1.24 10.71
C HIS A 30 -9.96 2.48 9.82
N VAL A 31 -9.98 2.26 8.52
CA VAL A 31 -9.98 3.32 7.51
C VAL A 31 -11.13 3.07 6.55
N ALA A 32 -11.55 4.11 5.84
CA ALA A 32 -12.62 3.97 4.86
C ALA A 32 -12.26 2.92 3.81
N LEU A 33 -13.22 2.03 3.52
CA LEU A 33 -13.02 1.02 2.50
C LEU A 33 -13.35 1.62 1.13
N THR A 34 -12.32 2.05 0.45
CA THR A 34 -12.40 2.54 -0.93
C THR A 34 -11.81 1.51 -1.86
N PRO A 35 -12.06 1.61 -3.18
CA PRO A 35 -11.39 0.71 -4.13
C PRO A 35 -9.87 0.77 -4.02
N GLU A 36 -9.31 1.96 -3.81
CA GLU A 36 -7.86 2.12 -3.64
C GLU A 36 -7.37 1.45 -2.36
N GLU A 37 -8.11 1.61 -1.25
CA GLU A 37 -7.75 0.99 0.02
C GLU A 37 -7.84 -0.54 -0.06
N TRP A 38 -8.80 -1.06 -0.81
CA TRP A 38 -8.92 -2.49 -1.05
C TRP A 38 -7.66 -3.04 -1.72
N VAL A 39 -7.17 -2.35 -2.76
CA VAL A 39 -5.94 -2.74 -3.44
C VAL A 39 -4.75 -2.64 -2.49
N ARG A 40 -4.65 -1.56 -1.74
CA ARG A 40 -3.55 -1.35 -0.80
C ARG A 40 -3.45 -2.49 0.20
N GLN A 41 -4.56 -2.84 0.84
CA GLN A 41 -4.54 -3.87 1.88
C GLN A 41 -4.13 -5.23 1.32
N HIS A 42 -4.58 -5.57 0.13
CA HIS A 42 -4.18 -6.81 -0.51
C HIS A 42 -2.71 -6.82 -0.88
N PHE A 43 -2.19 -5.71 -1.38
CA PHE A 43 -0.79 -5.64 -1.78
C PHE A 43 0.14 -5.64 -0.56
N VAL A 44 -0.21 -4.91 0.49
CA VAL A 44 0.56 -4.92 1.73
C VAL A 44 0.61 -6.35 2.31
N ASN A 45 -0.53 -7.02 2.34
CA ASN A 45 -0.58 -8.41 2.81
C ASN A 45 0.30 -9.32 1.94
N PHE A 46 0.27 -9.12 0.63
CA PHE A 46 1.13 -9.87 -0.28
C PHE A 46 2.61 -9.65 0.03
N LEU A 47 3.01 -8.41 0.27
CA LEU A 47 4.41 -8.12 0.60
C LEU A 47 4.83 -8.79 1.90
N ILE A 48 3.96 -8.81 2.90
CA ILE A 48 4.27 -9.42 4.19
C ILE A 48 4.29 -10.94 4.09
N GLU A 49 3.22 -11.53 3.59
CA GLU A 49 3.02 -12.98 3.65
C GLU A 49 3.75 -13.72 2.54
N SER A 50 3.78 -13.17 1.34
CA SER A 50 4.36 -13.87 0.18
C SER A 50 5.80 -13.47 -0.09
N ARG A 51 6.18 -12.24 0.26
CA ARG A 51 7.53 -11.73 -0.04
C ARG A 51 8.38 -11.55 1.22
N GLY A 52 7.81 -11.75 2.40
CA GLY A 52 8.56 -11.76 3.64
C GLY A 52 9.02 -10.40 4.16
N PHE A 53 8.46 -9.30 3.69
CA PHE A 53 8.82 -7.99 4.21
C PHE A 53 8.25 -7.82 5.63
N PRO A 54 9.05 -7.34 6.60
CA PRO A 54 8.55 -7.13 7.95
C PRO A 54 7.53 -5.98 8.01
N ALA A 55 6.39 -6.24 8.60
CA ALA A 55 5.37 -5.19 8.79
C ALA A 55 5.92 -4.00 9.58
N ALA A 56 6.85 -4.26 10.51
CA ALA A 56 7.45 -3.21 11.32
C ALA A 56 8.28 -2.20 10.50
N LEU A 57 8.67 -2.57 9.28
CA LEU A 57 9.43 -1.71 8.38
C LEU A 57 8.57 -1.16 7.24
N MET A 58 7.26 -1.15 7.41
CA MET A 58 6.34 -0.66 6.40
C MET A 58 5.46 0.45 6.97
N ALA A 59 5.05 1.38 6.14
CA ALA A 59 4.12 2.43 6.53
C ALA A 59 3.22 2.80 5.36
N ASN A 60 1.97 3.14 5.69
CA ASN A 60 0.99 3.64 4.73
C ASN A 60 0.79 5.13 4.95
N GLU A 61 0.52 5.86 3.87
CA GLU A 61 0.21 7.30 3.91
C GLU A 61 1.29 8.08 4.63
N VAL A 62 2.52 7.98 4.15
CA VAL A 62 3.68 8.59 4.79
C VAL A 62 4.39 9.53 3.82
N ALA A 63 4.91 10.64 4.36
CA ALA A 63 5.72 11.56 3.59
C ALA A 63 7.20 11.21 3.76
N ILE A 64 7.92 11.23 2.65
CA ILE A 64 9.37 11.03 2.64
C ILE A 64 10.03 12.20 1.89
N THR A 65 11.32 12.35 2.11
CA THR A 65 12.12 13.34 1.38
C THR A 65 13.04 12.63 0.43
N VAL A 66 12.93 12.96 -0.86
CA VAL A 66 13.76 12.40 -1.93
C VAL A 66 14.38 13.55 -2.68
N ASN A 67 15.72 13.58 -2.74
CA ASN A 67 16.45 14.64 -3.43
C ASN A 67 16.01 16.03 -2.97
N GLY A 68 15.81 16.20 -1.65
CA GLY A 68 15.41 17.46 -1.06
C GLY A 68 13.94 17.83 -1.23
N MET A 69 13.16 16.98 -1.89
CA MET A 69 11.73 17.23 -2.12
C MET A 69 10.87 16.30 -1.28
N LYS A 70 9.86 16.87 -0.62
CA LYS A 70 8.89 16.07 0.11
C LYS A 70 7.93 15.40 -0.86
N ARG A 71 7.63 14.14 -0.58
CA ARG A 71 6.70 13.37 -1.38
C ARG A 71 5.82 12.53 -0.47
N ARG A 72 4.51 12.62 -0.69
CA ARG A 72 3.58 11.75 0.02
C ARG A 72 3.47 10.44 -0.74
N CYS A 73 3.57 9.34 -0.02
CA CYS A 73 3.57 8.01 -0.61
C CYS A 73 2.45 7.16 -0.02
N ASP A 74 1.86 6.32 -0.85
CA ASP A 74 0.75 5.46 -0.42
C ASP A 74 1.25 4.35 0.50
N THR A 75 2.33 3.70 0.13
CA THR A 75 2.99 2.69 0.96
C THR A 75 4.49 2.78 0.75
N VAL A 76 5.26 2.69 1.84
CA VAL A 76 6.72 2.68 1.80
C VAL A 76 7.23 1.48 2.58
N VAL A 77 8.20 0.78 2.01
CA VAL A 77 8.95 -0.26 2.71
C VAL A 77 10.34 0.29 2.99
N TYR A 78 10.73 0.27 4.26
CA TYR A 78 12.03 0.76 4.71
C TYR A 78 13.00 -0.40 4.87
N ASP A 79 14.29 -0.10 4.77
CA ASP A 79 15.33 -1.05 5.15
C ASP A 79 15.63 -0.91 6.65
N ARG A 80 16.59 -1.70 7.15
CA ARG A 80 16.92 -1.71 8.58
C ARG A 80 17.57 -0.41 9.06
N GLN A 81 18.10 0.38 8.13
CA GLN A 81 18.65 1.70 8.44
C GLN A 81 17.56 2.79 8.36
N LEU A 82 16.30 2.38 8.20
CA LEU A 82 15.14 3.27 8.09
C LEU A 82 15.20 4.20 6.88
N GLN A 83 15.84 3.72 5.82
CA GLN A 83 15.82 4.42 4.54
C GLN A 83 14.74 3.82 3.65
N PRO A 84 13.99 4.65 2.93
CA PRO A 84 12.98 4.14 2.00
C PRO A 84 13.63 3.26 0.94
N ARG A 85 13.11 2.05 0.79
CA ARG A 85 13.62 1.08 -0.15
C ARG A 85 12.70 0.87 -1.33
N VAL A 86 11.42 0.76 -1.04
CA VAL A 86 10.39 0.55 -2.04
C VAL A 86 9.27 1.54 -1.78
N ILE A 87 8.82 2.22 -2.83
CA ILE A 87 7.67 3.12 -2.77
C ILE A 87 6.59 2.54 -3.68
N VAL A 88 5.39 2.43 -3.16
CA VAL A 88 4.26 1.90 -3.91
C VAL A 88 3.18 2.96 -4.01
N GLU A 89 2.65 3.15 -5.21
CA GLU A 89 1.50 4.01 -5.45
C GLU A 89 0.38 3.16 -6.03
N TYR A 90 -0.84 3.41 -5.56
CA TYR A 90 -2.02 2.67 -6.00
C TYR A 90 -2.91 3.56 -6.83
N LYS A 91 -3.52 2.97 -7.85
CA LYS A 91 -4.52 3.65 -8.67
C LYS A 91 -5.89 3.04 -8.42
N ALA A 92 -6.91 3.89 -8.33
CA ALA A 92 -8.26 3.41 -8.13
C ALA A 92 -8.70 2.58 -9.34
N PRO A 93 -9.29 1.39 -9.11
CA PRO A 93 -9.70 0.51 -10.21
C PRO A 93 -10.78 1.11 -11.11
N THR A 94 -11.48 2.15 -10.66
CA THR A 94 -12.50 2.83 -11.46
C THR A 94 -11.90 3.68 -12.57
N VAL A 95 -10.61 4.01 -12.47
CA VAL A 95 -9.88 4.66 -13.56
C VAL A 95 -9.52 3.57 -14.57
N LYS A 96 -9.60 3.90 -15.87
CA LYS A 96 -9.19 2.94 -16.90
C LYS A 96 -7.74 2.55 -16.64
N ILE A 97 -7.53 1.28 -16.28
CA ILE A 97 -6.24 0.81 -15.83
C ILE A 97 -5.53 0.08 -16.95
N THR A 98 -4.36 0.57 -17.34
CA THR A 98 -3.42 -0.16 -18.18
C THR A 98 -2.40 -0.84 -17.27
N ASP A 99 -1.60 -1.73 -17.83
CA ASP A 99 -0.55 -2.38 -17.05
C ASP A 99 0.45 -1.38 -16.48
N GLN A 100 0.63 -0.24 -17.14
CA GLN A 100 1.59 0.76 -16.71
C GLN A 100 1.13 1.59 -15.51
N ASN A 101 -0.18 1.72 -15.30
CA ASN A 101 -0.70 2.58 -14.24
C ASN A 101 -1.51 1.85 -13.19
N ARG A 102 -1.38 0.53 -13.12
CA ARG A 102 -2.08 -0.26 -12.10
C ARG A 102 -1.48 -0.02 -10.73
N MET A 103 -0.21 -0.16 -10.63
CA MET A 103 0.60 0.15 -9.45
C MET A 103 1.99 0.51 -9.94
N VAL A 104 2.57 1.53 -9.33
CA VAL A 104 3.95 1.90 -9.63
C VAL A 104 4.77 1.55 -8.40
N VAL A 105 5.79 0.71 -8.60
CA VAL A 105 6.71 0.30 -7.54
C VAL A 105 8.11 0.75 -7.94
N TRP A 106 8.75 1.48 -7.05
CA TRP A 106 10.11 1.97 -7.30
C TRP A 106 11.07 1.40 -6.28
N ASP A 107 12.21 0.98 -6.76
CA ASP A 107 13.34 0.63 -5.91
C ASP A 107 14.30 1.81 -5.87
N MET A 108 14.22 2.58 -4.81
CA MET A 108 15.00 3.81 -4.67
C MET A 108 16.48 3.57 -4.51
N LEU A 109 16.87 2.45 -3.93
CA LEU A 109 18.30 2.17 -3.70
C LEU A 109 19.03 1.86 -4.98
N GLN A 110 18.32 1.34 -5.96
CA GLN A 110 18.92 0.99 -7.24
C GLN A 110 18.77 2.09 -8.29
N GLY A 111 18.07 3.15 -7.93
CA GLY A 111 17.83 4.24 -8.88
C GLY A 111 16.92 3.87 -10.03
N ASN A 112 16.03 2.89 -9.83
CA ASN A 112 15.15 2.37 -10.88
C ASN A 112 13.78 3.05 -10.84
N TYR A 113 13.77 4.36 -10.73
CA TYR A 113 12.52 5.11 -10.61
C TYR A 113 12.59 6.43 -11.35
#